data_72cbace176fb70bbe23867885a54f514
#
_entry.id   72cbace176fb70bbe23867885a54f514
#
_cell.length_a   1.000
_cell.length_b   1.000
_cell.length_c   1.000
_cell.angle_alpha   90.00
_cell.angle_beta   90.00
_cell.angle_gamma   90.00
#
_symmetry.space_group_name_H-M   'P 1'
#
loop_
_entity.id
_entity.type
_entity.pdbx_description
1 polymer ?
#
loop_
_entity_poly.entity_id
_entity_poly.type
_entity_poly.pdbx_seq_one_letter_code
_entity_poly.pdbx_strand_id
1 'polypeptide(L)'
;MRKAPLLGGLAAALLLTACGTTNTVTLLSPRTQTRNAEGLYPVEIEFRSNMQALRKETLKPYLQVGDNNYPMRRTPRMEHRWETLLPVPALTNNVNYRVKVDFEYNSIPVPKPNSVLSNPYQLQIRER
;
A
#
# COMPACT_ATOMS: atom_id res chain seq x y z
N MET A 1 42.89 -10.60 23.18
CA MET A 1 42.73 -10.22 23.36
C MET A 1 42.00 -9.29 23.18
N ARG A 2 41.36 -8.80 23.47
CA ARG A 2 40.97 -7.83 23.29
C ARG A 2 40.21 -7.42 22.24
N LYS A 3 39.27 -7.82 21.75
CA LYS A 3 38.57 -7.47 20.67
C LYS A 3 37.23 -7.10 20.97
N ALA A 4 36.65 -7.15 22.10
CA ALA A 4 35.27 -6.88 22.49
C ALA A 4 34.77 -5.47 22.16
N PRO A 5 35.60 -4.44 22.22
CA PRO A 5 35.10 -3.08 21.99
C PRO A 5 34.53 -2.82 20.62
N LEU A 6 34.90 -3.60 19.65
CA LEU A 6 34.45 -3.37 18.30
C LEU A 6 32.99 -3.65 18.09
N LEU A 7 32.42 -4.56 18.88
CA LEU A 7 31.06 -4.98 18.69
C LEU A 7 30.06 -3.90 19.10
N GLY A 8 30.40 -3.12 20.10
CA GLY A 8 29.51 -2.08 20.54
C GLY A 8 29.28 -0.99 19.52
N GLY A 9 30.32 -0.64 18.78
CA GLY A 9 30.19 0.39 17.77
C GLY A 9 29.27 -0.02 16.63
N LEU A 10 29.32 -1.29 16.28
CA LEU A 10 28.48 -1.79 15.21
C LEU A 10 27.01 -1.74 15.58
N ALA A 11 26.68 -2.08 16.80
CA ALA A 11 25.29 -2.03 17.24
C ALA A 11 24.72 -0.62 17.21
N ALA A 12 25.52 0.37 17.57
CA ALA A 12 25.05 1.75 17.54
C ALA A 12 24.72 2.22 16.13
N ALA A 13 25.52 1.81 15.16
CA ALA A 13 25.25 2.18 13.78
C ALA A 13 23.93 1.63 13.28
N LEU A 14 23.58 0.41 13.68
CA LEU A 14 22.32 -0.17 13.26
C LEU A 14 21.12 0.58 13.81
N LEU A 15 21.21 1.09 15.04
CA LEU A 15 20.12 1.84 15.62
C LEU A 15 19.83 3.12 14.85
N LEU A 16 20.85 3.77 14.32
CA LEU A 16 20.65 5.00 13.57
C LEU A 16 19.89 4.79 12.28
N THR A 17 19.99 3.61 11.68
CA THR A 17 19.28 3.34 10.44
C THR A 17 17.78 3.07 10.64
N ALA A 18 17.34 2.92 11.90
CA ALA A 18 15.94 2.67 12.18
C ALA A 18 15.08 3.93 12.08
N CYS A 19 15.70 5.10 12.04
CA CYS A 19 14.97 6.36 11.95
C CYS A 19 14.86 6.79 10.51
N GLY A 20 13.69 6.63 9.91
CA GLY A 20 13.48 7.03 8.53
C GLY A 20 12.03 7.22 8.23
N THR A 21 11.76 7.61 7.00
CA THR A 21 10.39 7.73 6.52
C THR A 21 9.82 6.34 6.29
N THR A 22 8.63 6.10 6.83
CA THR A 22 7.91 4.87 6.58
C THR A 22 6.56 5.18 5.96
N ASN A 23 6.23 4.43 4.91
CA ASN A 23 4.94 4.47 4.26
C ASN A 23 4.44 3.05 4.19
N THR A 24 3.27 2.80 4.77
CA THR A 24 2.77 1.44 4.94
C THR A 24 1.40 1.29 4.30
N VAL A 25 1.27 0.28 3.43
CA VAL A 25 -0.01 -0.15 2.89
C VAL A 25 -0.38 -1.46 3.55
N THR A 26 -1.56 -1.51 4.16
CA THR A 26 -2.07 -2.72 4.81
C THR A 26 -3.36 -3.12 4.13
N LEU A 27 -3.43 -4.35 3.66
CA LEU A 27 -4.65 -4.89 3.07
C LEU A 27 -5.62 -5.26 4.18
N LEU A 28 -6.84 -4.72 4.14
CA LEU A 28 -7.85 -4.94 5.16
C LEU A 28 -8.93 -5.92 4.72
N SER A 29 -9.21 -6.01 3.42
CA SER A 29 -10.25 -6.91 2.91
C SER A 29 -9.75 -8.36 2.85
N PRO A 30 -10.68 -9.34 2.83
CA PRO A 30 -10.27 -10.75 2.75
C PRO A 30 -9.57 -11.06 1.43
N ARG A 31 -8.58 -11.93 1.52
CA ARG A 31 -7.83 -12.37 0.34
C ARG A 31 -8.55 -13.48 -0.43
N THR A 32 -9.51 -14.12 0.20
CA THR A 32 -10.37 -15.12 -0.42
C THR A 32 -11.79 -14.64 -0.30
N GLN A 33 -12.48 -14.57 -1.45
CA GLN A 33 -13.87 -14.11 -1.47
C GLN A 33 -14.70 -15.08 -2.29
N THR A 34 -15.99 -15.15 -1.97
CA THR A 34 -16.91 -16.04 -2.66
C THR A 34 -17.38 -15.39 -3.96
N ARG A 35 -17.46 -16.19 -5.03
CA ARG A 35 -17.90 -15.69 -6.33
C ARG A 35 -19.30 -15.11 -6.23
N ASN A 36 -19.47 -13.94 -6.82
CA ASN A 36 -20.78 -13.27 -6.83
C ASN A 36 -21.22 -12.98 -8.26
N ALA A 37 -22.50 -12.63 -8.39
CA ALA A 37 -23.09 -12.43 -9.70
C ALA A 37 -22.59 -11.16 -10.40
N GLU A 38 -22.24 -10.15 -9.65
CA GLU A 38 -21.79 -8.89 -10.22
C GLU A 38 -20.37 -8.95 -10.75
N GLY A 39 -19.56 -9.88 -10.26
CA GLY A 39 -18.15 -9.95 -10.61
C GLY A 39 -17.32 -8.81 -10.05
N LEU A 40 -17.80 -8.17 -8.98
CA LEU A 40 -17.10 -7.06 -8.33
C LEU A 40 -16.76 -7.46 -6.90
N TYR A 41 -15.50 -7.28 -6.53
CA TYR A 41 -15.00 -7.76 -5.24
C TYR A 41 -14.37 -6.61 -4.46
N PRO A 42 -14.81 -6.38 -3.22
CA PRO A 42 -14.28 -5.25 -2.45
C PRO A 42 -12.82 -5.45 -2.08
N VAL A 43 -12.04 -4.40 -2.26
CA VAL A 43 -10.67 -4.32 -1.79
C VAL A 43 -10.55 -3.06 -0.96
N GLU A 44 -10.09 -3.22 0.27
CA GLU A 44 -9.94 -2.11 1.20
C GLU A 44 -8.54 -2.13 1.77
N ILE A 45 -7.93 -0.96 1.85
CA ILE A 45 -6.58 -0.81 2.39
C ILE A 45 -6.54 0.29 3.43
N GLU A 46 -5.50 0.23 4.25
CA GLU A 46 -5.11 1.34 5.10
C GLU A 46 -3.75 1.84 4.62
N PHE A 47 -3.61 3.15 4.46
CA PHE A 47 -2.33 3.78 4.14
C PHE A 47 -1.92 4.69 5.27
N ARG A 48 -0.73 4.48 5.80
CA ARG A 48 -0.17 5.31 6.84
C ARG A 48 1.23 5.75 6.46
N SER A 49 1.56 6.99 6.81
CA SER A 49 2.86 7.57 6.54
C SER A 49 3.28 8.43 7.74
N ASN A 50 4.57 8.38 8.06
CA ASN A 50 5.14 9.28 9.05
C ASN A 50 5.82 10.50 8.39
N MET A 51 5.66 10.66 7.09
CA MET A 51 6.28 11.75 6.36
C MET A 51 5.52 13.05 6.63
N GLN A 52 6.18 14.01 7.29
CA GLN A 52 5.54 15.28 7.61
C GLN A 52 5.35 16.16 6.37
N ALA A 53 6.21 16.01 5.39
CA ALA A 53 6.12 16.77 4.14
C ALA A 53 5.04 16.27 3.20
N LEU A 54 4.39 15.16 3.51
CA LEU A 54 3.34 14.59 2.67
C LEU A 54 2.15 15.53 2.56
N ARG A 55 1.72 15.79 1.35
CA ARG A 55 0.51 16.57 1.08
C ARG A 55 -0.67 15.62 1.00
N LYS A 56 -1.43 15.50 2.07
CA LYS A 56 -2.48 14.51 2.22
C LYS A 56 -3.57 14.62 1.16
N GLU A 57 -3.84 15.84 0.71
CA GLU A 57 -4.86 16.06 -0.30
C GLU A 57 -4.47 15.53 -1.68
N THR A 58 -3.21 15.17 -1.86
CA THR A 58 -2.73 14.65 -3.16
C THR A 58 -2.69 13.13 -3.21
N LEU A 59 -3.06 12.44 -2.14
CA LEU A 59 -3.04 10.98 -2.12
C LEU A 59 -3.99 10.40 -3.15
N LYS A 60 -3.47 9.51 -4.00
CA LYS A 60 -4.23 8.85 -5.06
C LYS A 60 -3.86 7.38 -5.10
N PRO A 61 -4.50 6.56 -4.26
CA PRO A 61 -4.25 5.12 -4.30
C PRO A 61 -5.05 4.47 -5.43
N TYR A 62 -4.48 3.43 -5.99
CA TYR A 62 -5.18 2.61 -6.98
C TYR A 62 -4.60 1.21 -7.00
N LEU A 63 -5.40 0.28 -7.53
CA LEU A 63 -4.96 -1.09 -7.74
C LEU A 63 -4.37 -1.22 -9.13
N GLN A 64 -3.22 -1.90 -9.21
CA GLN A 64 -2.61 -2.25 -10.49
C GLN A 64 -2.85 -3.73 -10.76
N VAL A 65 -3.56 -4.05 -11.83
CA VAL A 65 -3.83 -5.41 -12.26
C VAL A 65 -3.37 -5.50 -13.71
N GLY A 66 -2.20 -6.10 -13.94
CA GLY A 66 -1.60 -6.06 -15.27
C GLY A 66 -1.40 -4.61 -15.71
N ASP A 67 -1.96 -4.27 -16.85
CA ASP A 67 -1.88 -2.92 -17.38
C ASP A 67 -3.04 -2.02 -16.94
N ASN A 68 -3.96 -2.55 -16.15
CA ASN A 68 -5.15 -1.79 -15.74
C ASN A 68 -4.96 -1.20 -14.35
N ASN A 69 -5.46 0.01 -14.18
CA ASN A 69 -5.43 0.71 -12.91
C ASN A 69 -6.85 0.98 -12.45
N TYR A 70 -7.15 0.65 -11.20
CA TYR A 70 -8.47 0.85 -10.62
C TYR A 70 -8.36 1.84 -9.47
N PRO A 71 -8.81 3.08 -9.65
CA PRO A 71 -8.69 4.09 -8.59
C PRO A 71 -9.50 3.70 -7.37
N MET A 72 -8.97 4.05 -6.20
CA MET A 72 -9.63 3.83 -4.93
C MET A 72 -10.18 5.16 -4.43
N ARG A 73 -11.24 5.09 -3.66
CA ARG A 73 -11.82 6.26 -3.02
C ARG A 73 -11.64 6.15 -1.52
N ARG A 74 -11.63 7.29 -0.86
CA ARG A 74 -11.52 7.29 0.60
C ARG A 74 -12.78 6.69 1.21
N THR A 75 -12.60 5.79 2.16
CA THR A 75 -13.73 5.22 2.90
C THR A 75 -14.36 6.32 3.73
N PRO A 76 -15.69 6.50 3.67
CA PRO A 76 -16.35 7.57 4.41
C PRO A 76 -16.02 7.54 5.89
N ARG A 77 -15.70 8.71 6.46
CA ARG A 77 -15.41 8.89 7.88
C ARG A 77 -14.13 8.22 8.37
N MET A 78 -13.34 7.62 7.45
CA MET A 78 -12.10 6.95 7.82
C MET A 78 -10.93 7.68 7.19
N GLU A 79 -10.04 8.20 8.02
CA GLU A 79 -8.99 9.06 7.54
C GLU A 79 -7.93 8.37 6.71
N HIS A 80 -7.62 7.12 7.06
CA HIS A 80 -6.51 6.41 6.46
C HIS A 80 -6.94 5.22 5.60
N ARG A 81 -8.24 5.08 5.34
CA ARG A 81 -8.75 3.92 4.61
C ARG A 81 -9.26 4.30 3.24
N TRP A 82 -9.02 3.38 2.30
CA TRP A 82 -9.40 3.54 0.91
C TRP A 82 -10.00 2.24 0.41
N GLU A 83 -10.96 2.34 -0.50
CA GLU A 83 -11.71 1.19 -0.96
C GLU A 83 -12.03 1.30 -2.44
N THR A 84 -12.22 0.15 -3.08
CA THR A 84 -12.74 0.06 -4.44
C THR A 84 -13.34 -1.32 -4.66
N LEU A 85 -14.03 -1.48 -5.78
CA LEU A 85 -14.54 -2.77 -6.22
C LEU A 85 -13.69 -3.22 -7.39
N LEU A 86 -13.07 -4.40 -7.27
CA LEU A 86 -12.22 -4.95 -8.31
C LEU A 86 -13.04 -5.85 -9.21
N PRO A 87 -13.15 -5.52 -10.52
CA PRO A 87 -13.87 -6.40 -11.45
C PRO A 87 -13.03 -7.64 -11.76
N VAL A 88 -13.67 -8.80 -11.71
CA VAL A 88 -13.01 -10.06 -12.03
C VAL A 88 -13.89 -10.83 -13.01
N PRO A 89 -13.32 -11.26 -14.15
CA PRO A 89 -14.10 -12.04 -15.12
C PRO A 89 -14.65 -13.33 -14.53
N ALA A 90 -15.78 -13.78 -15.08
CA ALA A 90 -16.56 -14.87 -14.50
C ALA A 90 -15.78 -16.18 -14.35
N LEU A 91 -14.82 -16.45 -15.22
CA LEU A 91 -14.07 -17.71 -15.18
C LEU A 91 -12.70 -17.58 -14.53
N THR A 92 -12.37 -16.40 -14.02
CA THR A 92 -11.09 -16.17 -13.37
C THR A 92 -11.19 -16.50 -11.89
N ASN A 93 -10.24 -17.27 -11.38
CA ASN A 93 -10.24 -17.68 -9.97
C ASN A 93 -9.19 -16.97 -9.14
N ASN A 94 -8.16 -16.44 -9.76
CA ASN A 94 -7.08 -15.76 -9.06
C ASN A 94 -6.72 -14.47 -9.78
N VAL A 95 -6.57 -13.41 -9.03
CA VAL A 95 -6.15 -12.12 -9.57
C VAL A 95 -4.98 -11.61 -8.75
N ASN A 96 -3.87 -11.33 -9.42
CA ASN A 96 -2.70 -10.74 -8.77
C ASN A 96 -2.75 -9.24 -8.95
N TYR A 97 -2.49 -8.50 -7.88
CA TYR A 97 -2.53 -7.05 -7.95
C TYR A 97 -1.58 -6.45 -6.91
N ARG A 98 -1.27 -5.18 -7.11
CA ARG A 98 -0.56 -4.37 -6.14
C ARG A 98 -1.33 -3.08 -5.92
N VAL A 99 -1.09 -2.46 -4.78
CA VAL A 99 -1.61 -1.13 -4.50
C VAL A 99 -0.49 -0.14 -4.75
N LYS A 100 -0.77 0.88 -5.53
CA LYS A 100 0.15 2.00 -5.73
C LYS A 100 -0.49 3.26 -5.20
N VAL A 101 0.25 4.03 -4.43
CA VAL A 101 -0.23 5.29 -3.89
C VAL A 101 0.64 6.40 -4.43
N ASP A 102 0.08 7.23 -5.30
CA ASP A 102 0.77 8.41 -5.82
C ASP A 102 0.46 9.60 -4.93
N PHE A 103 1.43 10.46 -4.73
CA PHE A 103 1.23 11.65 -3.92
C PHE A 103 2.31 12.68 -4.23
N GLU A 104 2.14 13.88 -3.68
CA GLU A 104 3.15 14.92 -3.70
C GLU A 104 3.61 15.22 -2.29
N TYR A 105 4.85 15.66 -2.18
CA TYR A 105 5.37 16.12 -0.90
C TYR A 105 5.96 17.52 -1.05
N ASN A 106 5.95 18.25 0.04
CA ASN A 106 6.49 19.61 0.06
C ASN A 106 7.98 19.58 -0.19
N SER A 107 8.42 20.44 -1.10
CA SER A 107 9.82 20.57 -1.47
C SER A 107 10.02 21.98 -2.00
N ILE A 108 11.26 22.39 -2.14
CA ILE A 108 11.61 23.70 -2.65
C ILE A 108 12.33 23.50 -3.97
N PRO A 109 11.93 24.20 -5.01
CA PRO A 109 11.01 25.34 -5.08
C PRO A 109 9.54 24.98 -5.24
N VAL A 110 9.22 23.74 -5.59
CA VAL A 110 7.85 23.31 -5.82
C VAL A 110 7.65 21.92 -5.24
N PRO A 111 6.40 21.54 -4.94
CA PRO A 111 6.11 20.17 -4.50
C PRO A 111 6.58 19.15 -5.53
N LYS A 112 6.99 17.99 -5.06
CA LYS A 112 7.51 16.93 -5.94
C LYS A 112 6.66 15.67 -5.83
N PRO A 113 6.50 14.95 -6.95
CA PRO A 113 5.75 13.70 -6.95
C PRO A 113 6.57 12.54 -6.37
N ASN A 114 5.88 11.60 -5.80
CA ASN A 114 6.46 10.35 -5.34
C ASN A 114 5.37 9.28 -5.32
N SER A 115 5.75 8.05 -5.09
CA SER A 115 4.77 6.97 -4.99
C SER A 115 5.29 5.87 -4.10
N VAL A 116 4.35 5.07 -3.60
CA VAL A 116 4.62 3.89 -2.80
C VAL A 116 3.94 2.71 -3.47
N LEU A 117 4.66 1.62 -3.63
CA LEU A 117 4.14 0.40 -4.22
C LEU A 117 4.10 -0.68 -3.14
N SER A 118 2.95 -1.31 -2.96
CA SER A 118 2.79 -2.36 -1.97
C SER A 118 3.46 -3.65 -2.42
N ASN A 119 3.54 -4.61 -1.51
CA ASN A 119 3.84 -6.00 -1.86
C ASN A 119 2.74 -6.52 -2.79
N PRO A 120 3.04 -7.55 -3.60
CA PRO A 120 2.00 -8.15 -4.42
C PRO A 120 0.99 -8.91 -3.56
N TYR A 121 -0.27 -8.80 -3.94
CA TYR A 121 -1.36 -9.52 -3.30
C TYR A 121 -2.05 -10.40 -4.34
N GLN A 122 -2.70 -11.45 -3.87
CA GLN A 122 -3.52 -12.29 -4.72
C GLN A 122 -4.93 -12.38 -4.13
N LEU A 123 -5.93 -12.07 -4.97
CA LEU A 123 -7.31 -12.30 -4.62
C LEU A 123 -7.72 -13.65 -5.17
N GLN A 124 -8.21 -14.52 -4.31
CA GLN A 124 -8.71 -15.84 -4.69
C GLN A 124 -10.23 -15.82 -4.66
N ILE A 125 -10.84 -16.26 -5.75
CA ILE A 125 -12.29 -16.37 -5.86
C ILE A 125 -12.67 -17.80 -5.68
N ARG A 126 -13.49 -18.07 -4.66
CA ARG A 126 -13.93 -19.39 -4.31
C ARG A 126 -15.38 -19.57 -4.76
N GLU A 127 -15.68 -20.77 -5.31
CA GLU A 127 -17.04 -21.07 -5.69
C GLU A 127 -17.93 -21.25 -4.47
N ARG A 128 -19.20 -21.04 -4.67
CA ARG A 128 -20.18 -21.16 -3.59
C ARG A 128 -20.30 -22.57 -3.10
#